data_70091b0f09c2d495234a2593556999fc
#
_entry.id   70091b0f09c2d495234a2593556999fc
#
_cell.length_a   1.000
_cell.length_b   1.000
_cell.length_c   1.000
_cell.angle_alpha   90.00
_cell.angle_beta   90.00
_cell.angle_gamma   90.00
#
_symmetry.space_group_name_H-M   'P 1'
#
loop_
_entity.id
_entity.type
_entity.pdbx_description
1 polymer ?
#
loop_
_entity_poly.entity_id
_entity_poly.type
_entity_poly.pdbx_seq_one_letter_code
_entity_poly.pdbx_strand_id
1 'polypeptide(L)'
;MIINSSIDLNVLLENNKVLTKEYENNLLMQLLKSNLIQEKHIRERLLDCIQVFSDYFQKVVMLRYIFSDNSKFSSVTHQHLNEEYGHNTFLNQDRHYRPSVWDPILEATGSWF
;
A
#
# COMPACT_ATOMS: atom_id res chain seq x y z
N MET A 1 -5.60 6.67 -31.36
CA MET A 1 -6.97 6.54 -30.83
C MET A 1 -7.32 7.80 -30.05
N ILE A 2 -8.38 8.47 -30.46
CA ILE A 2 -8.83 9.66 -29.71
C ILE A 2 -9.80 9.16 -28.64
N ILE A 3 -9.39 9.35 -27.38
CA ILE A 3 -10.21 8.98 -26.24
C ILE A 3 -10.98 10.22 -25.80
N ASN A 4 -12.30 10.10 -25.66
CA ASN A 4 -13.11 11.17 -25.11
C ASN A 4 -12.84 11.23 -23.59
N SER A 5 -12.05 12.20 -23.16
CA SER A 5 -11.57 12.30 -21.78
C SER A 5 -12.71 12.43 -20.75
N SER A 6 -13.85 13.06 -21.08
CA SER A 6 -14.95 13.20 -20.14
C SER A 6 -15.71 11.88 -19.91
N ILE A 7 -15.89 11.06 -20.96
CA ILE A 7 -16.48 9.72 -20.85
C ILE A 7 -15.54 8.82 -20.06
N ASP A 8 -14.25 8.84 -20.38
CA ASP A 8 -13.25 8.04 -19.69
C ASP A 8 -13.15 8.38 -18.20
N LEU A 9 -13.21 9.66 -17.86
CA LEU A 9 -13.21 10.10 -16.46
C LEU A 9 -14.43 9.58 -15.70
N ASN A 10 -15.63 9.65 -16.30
CA ASN A 10 -16.85 9.14 -15.70
C ASN A 10 -16.79 7.62 -15.48
N VAL A 11 -16.26 6.87 -16.45
CA VAL A 11 -16.06 5.42 -16.33
C VAL A 11 -15.07 5.11 -15.19
N LEU A 12 -13.96 5.84 -15.13
CA LEU A 12 -12.98 5.68 -14.06
C LEU A 12 -13.57 5.96 -12.68
N LEU A 13 -14.37 7.02 -12.54
CA LEU A 13 -15.02 7.36 -11.29
C LEU A 13 -16.04 6.31 -10.85
N GLU A 14 -16.83 5.78 -11.77
CA GLU A 14 -17.80 4.71 -11.48
C GLU A 14 -17.08 3.41 -11.08
N ASN A 15 -16.02 3.02 -11.81
CA ASN A 15 -15.20 1.87 -11.47
C ASN A 15 -14.57 2.03 -10.10
N ASN A 16 -14.09 3.22 -9.77
CA ASN A 16 -13.50 3.51 -8.46
C ASN A 16 -14.53 3.36 -7.32
N LYS A 17 -15.76 3.79 -7.54
CA LYS A 17 -16.84 3.61 -6.56
C LYS A 17 -17.13 2.13 -6.31
N VAL A 18 -17.20 1.32 -7.36
CA VAL A 18 -17.41 -0.13 -7.27
C VAL A 18 -16.27 -0.79 -6.50
N LEU A 19 -15.02 -0.48 -6.87
CA LEU A 19 -13.83 -1.02 -6.20
C LEU A 19 -13.75 -0.58 -4.74
N THR A 20 -14.13 0.64 -4.42
CA THR A 20 -14.17 1.13 -3.04
C THR A 20 -15.16 0.33 -2.19
N LYS A 21 -16.35 0.03 -2.73
CA LYS A 21 -17.34 -0.79 -2.03
C LYS A 21 -16.84 -2.23 -1.81
N GLU A 22 -16.23 -2.83 -2.83
CA GLU A 22 -15.63 -4.16 -2.72
C GLU A 22 -14.54 -4.17 -1.67
N TYR A 23 -13.69 -3.16 -1.66
CA TYR A 23 -12.61 -3.00 -0.69
C TYR A 23 -13.15 -2.86 0.74
N GLU A 24 -14.18 -2.06 0.95
CA GLU A 24 -14.81 -1.88 2.26
C GLU A 24 -15.40 -3.17 2.82
N ASN A 25 -15.78 -4.10 1.95
CA ASN A 25 -16.38 -5.38 2.32
C ASN A 25 -15.40 -6.55 2.34
N ASN A 26 -14.10 -6.32 2.07
CA ASN A 26 -13.13 -7.40 2.07
C ASN A 26 -12.82 -7.90 3.50
N LEU A 27 -12.16 -9.06 3.57
CA LEU A 27 -11.87 -9.71 4.84
C LEU A 27 -10.99 -8.87 5.76
N LEU A 28 -10.04 -8.11 5.22
CA LEU A 28 -9.16 -7.24 6.00
C LEU A 28 -9.96 -6.13 6.68
N MET A 29 -10.85 -5.47 5.94
CA MET A 29 -11.69 -4.41 6.49
C MET A 29 -12.67 -4.96 7.53
N GLN A 30 -13.21 -6.15 7.31
CA GLN A 30 -14.05 -6.82 8.30
C GLN A 30 -13.27 -7.14 9.57
N LEU A 31 -12.02 -7.60 9.45
CA LEU A 31 -11.14 -7.86 10.59
C LEU A 31 -10.90 -6.57 11.39
N LEU A 32 -10.57 -5.46 10.72
CA LEU A 32 -10.30 -4.17 11.35
C LEU A 32 -11.52 -3.62 12.10
N LYS A 33 -12.72 -3.93 11.64
CA LYS A 33 -13.99 -3.52 12.28
C LYS A 33 -14.45 -4.50 13.36
N SER A 34 -13.85 -5.67 13.46
CA SER A 34 -14.24 -6.72 14.40
C SER A 34 -13.49 -6.58 15.73
N ASN A 35 -13.99 -7.25 16.76
CA ASN A 35 -13.32 -7.31 18.06
C ASN A 35 -12.03 -8.15 18.03
N LEU A 36 -11.81 -8.94 16.98
CA LEU A 36 -10.60 -9.75 16.84
C LEU A 36 -9.33 -8.90 16.77
N ILE A 37 -9.43 -7.67 16.28
CA ILE A 37 -8.28 -6.76 16.22
C ILE A 37 -7.78 -6.37 17.63
N GLN A 38 -8.58 -6.55 18.66
CA GLN A 38 -8.16 -6.32 20.05
C GLN A 38 -7.22 -7.41 20.57
N GLU A 39 -7.22 -8.57 19.95
CA GLU A 39 -6.32 -9.67 20.29
C GLU A 39 -4.89 -9.32 19.92
N LYS A 40 -3.98 -9.40 20.91
CA LYS A 40 -2.59 -8.98 20.73
C LYS A 40 -1.89 -9.71 19.59
N HIS A 41 -2.04 -11.04 19.53
CA HIS A 41 -1.36 -11.84 18.50
C HIS A 41 -1.89 -11.55 17.08
N ILE A 42 -3.16 -11.21 16.94
CA ILE A 42 -3.76 -10.83 15.66
C ILE A 42 -3.24 -9.46 15.22
N ARG A 43 -3.18 -8.50 16.14
CA ARG A 43 -2.59 -7.18 15.83
C ARG A 43 -1.13 -7.29 15.42
N GLU A 44 -0.35 -8.08 16.16
CA GLU A 44 1.07 -8.27 15.84
C GLU A 44 1.25 -8.91 14.48
N ARG A 45 0.44 -9.91 14.14
CA ARG A 45 0.48 -10.55 12.83
C ARG A 45 0.11 -9.57 11.71
N LEU A 46 -0.91 -8.75 11.92
CA LEU A 46 -1.31 -7.73 10.97
C LEU A 46 -0.18 -6.71 10.77
N LEU A 47 0.44 -6.26 11.85
CA LEU A 47 1.56 -5.32 11.77
C LEU A 47 2.79 -5.93 11.09
N ASP A 48 3.03 -7.23 11.25
CA ASP A 48 4.07 -7.93 10.50
C ASP A 48 3.78 -7.89 9.00
N CYS A 49 2.53 -8.12 8.58
CA CYS A 49 2.12 -8.02 7.18
C CYS A 49 2.32 -6.60 6.63
N ILE A 50 1.89 -5.60 7.39
CA ILE A 50 2.02 -4.19 6.99
C ILE A 50 3.50 -3.80 6.90
N GLN A 51 4.34 -4.29 7.79
CA GLN A 51 5.78 -4.01 7.74
C GLN A 51 6.42 -4.57 6.48
N VAL A 52 6.12 -5.82 6.12
CA VAL A 52 6.63 -6.43 4.89
C VAL A 52 6.18 -5.63 3.67
N PHE A 53 4.89 -5.29 3.60
CA PHE A 53 4.35 -4.44 2.54
C PHE A 53 5.07 -3.10 2.48
N SER A 54 5.23 -2.43 3.61
CA SER A 54 5.85 -1.10 3.71
C SER A 54 7.30 -1.12 3.25
N ASP A 55 8.07 -2.15 3.62
CA ASP A 55 9.46 -2.30 3.20
C ASP A 55 9.57 -2.46 1.68
N TYR A 56 8.72 -3.28 1.07
CA TYR A 56 8.70 -3.45 -0.39
C TYR A 56 8.18 -2.21 -1.11
N PHE A 57 7.21 -1.53 -0.52
CA PHE A 57 6.61 -0.33 -1.10
C PHE A 57 7.63 0.79 -1.28
N GLN A 58 8.61 0.91 -0.38
CA GLN A 58 9.72 1.86 -0.54
C GLN A 58 10.44 1.66 -1.87
N LYS A 59 10.71 0.40 -2.21
CA LYS A 59 11.37 0.04 -3.48
C LYS A 59 10.50 0.40 -4.69
N VAL A 60 9.20 0.14 -4.61
CA VAL A 60 8.25 0.47 -5.68
C VAL A 60 8.21 1.99 -5.93
N VAL A 61 8.13 2.78 -4.88
CA VAL A 61 8.09 4.24 -4.99
C VAL A 61 9.39 4.79 -5.58
N MET A 62 10.54 4.25 -5.17
CA MET A 62 11.84 4.64 -5.71
C MET A 62 11.97 4.27 -7.18
N LEU A 63 11.59 3.05 -7.58
CA LEU A 63 11.63 2.61 -8.96
C LEU A 63 10.70 3.45 -9.84
N ARG A 64 9.51 3.75 -9.34
CA ARG A 64 8.56 4.59 -10.08
C ARG A 64 9.14 5.98 -10.36
N TYR A 65 9.81 6.57 -9.39
CA TYR A 65 10.49 7.85 -9.58
C TYR A 65 11.59 7.74 -10.63
N ILE A 66 12.44 6.72 -10.53
CA ILE A 66 13.55 6.51 -11.48
C ILE A 66 13.03 6.35 -12.92
N PHE A 67 12.00 5.51 -13.12
CA PHE A 67 11.44 5.26 -14.45
C PHE A 67 10.60 6.42 -14.99
N SER A 68 10.17 7.36 -14.15
CA SER A 68 9.43 8.55 -14.57
C SER A 68 10.33 9.78 -14.78
N ASP A 69 11.63 9.64 -14.57
CA ASP A 69 12.58 10.72 -14.75
C ASP A 69 12.51 11.24 -16.19
N ASN A 70 12.61 12.57 -16.33
CA ASN A 70 12.45 13.30 -17.60
C ASN A 70 11.06 13.17 -18.24
N SER A 71 10.07 12.62 -17.53
CA SER A 71 8.68 12.60 -17.99
C SER A 71 7.88 13.76 -17.38
N LYS A 72 6.68 14.00 -17.93
CA LYS A 72 5.75 14.98 -17.33
C LYS A 72 5.25 14.60 -15.94
N PHE A 73 5.45 13.36 -15.53
CA PHE A 73 5.04 12.86 -14.22
C PHE A 73 6.14 12.91 -13.17
N SER A 74 7.35 13.34 -13.52
CA SER A 74 8.50 13.28 -12.62
C SER A 74 8.30 14.10 -11.34
N SER A 75 7.65 15.26 -11.43
CA SER A 75 7.38 16.07 -10.22
C SER A 75 6.42 15.40 -9.26
N VAL A 76 5.38 14.73 -9.78
CA VAL A 76 4.41 14.00 -8.97
C VAL A 76 5.06 12.79 -8.30
N THR A 77 5.83 12.03 -9.04
CA THR A 77 6.52 10.85 -8.49
C THR A 77 7.61 11.24 -7.50
N HIS A 78 8.29 12.36 -7.72
CA HIS A 78 9.26 12.92 -6.77
C HIS A 78 8.58 13.35 -5.46
N GLN A 79 7.47 14.06 -5.56
CA GLN A 79 6.69 14.44 -4.38
C GLN A 79 6.23 13.22 -3.61
N HIS A 80 5.71 12.19 -4.29
CA HIS A 80 5.28 10.96 -3.65
C HIS A 80 6.44 10.24 -2.97
N LEU A 81 7.61 10.18 -3.61
CA LEU A 81 8.81 9.62 -2.99
C LEU A 81 9.17 10.36 -1.70
N ASN A 82 9.15 11.67 -1.70
CA ASN A 82 9.45 12.48 -0.52
C ASN A 82 8.46 12.24 0.61
N GLU A 83 7.19 12.07 0.30
CA GLU A 83 6.13 11.80 1.28
C GLU A 83 6.23 10.41 1.88
N GLU A 84 6.62 9.41 1.09
CA GLU A 84 6.63 8.01 1.49
C GLU A 84 7.99 7.53 2.03
N TYR A 85 9.06 8.28 1.75
CA TYR A 85 10.40 7.87 2.16
C TYR A 85 10.51 7.73 3.68
N GLY A 86 10.90 6.55 4.12
CA GLY A 86 11.14 6.29 5.54
C GLY A 86 9.92 5.88 6.35
N HIS A 87 8.71 5.83 5.78
CA HIS A 87 7.52 5.40 6.51
C HIS A 87 7.65 3.99 7.09
N ASN A 88 8.36 3.09 6.40
CA ASN A 88 8.65 1.76 6.92
C ASN A 88 9.50 1.80 8.21
N THR A 89 10.40 2.78 8.30
CA THR A 89 11.23 2.99 9.49
C THR A 89 10.37 3.48 10.66
N PHE A 90 9.45 4.41 10.42
CA PHE A 90 8.53 4.88 11.44
C PHE A 90 7.64 3.75 11.96
N LEU A 91 7.13 2.92 11.08
CA LEU A 91 6.34 1.76 11.48
C LEU A 91 7.17 0.80 12.34
N ASN A 92 8.42 0.54 11.95
CA ASN A 92 9.31 -0.32 12.72
C ASN A 92 9.63 0.26 14.11
N GLN A 93 9.77 1.57 14.23
CA GLN A 93 9.92 2.24 15.53
C GLN A 93 8.69 2.05 16.40
N ASP A 94 7.49 2.23 15.84
CA ASP A 94 6.23 2.01 16.56
C ASP A 94 6.09 0.56 17.04
N ARG A 95 6.68 -0.38 16.32
CA ARG A 95 6.73 -1.79 16.69
C ARG A 95 7.89 -2.11 17.64
N HIS A 96 8.58 -1.11 18.20
CA HIS A 96 9.75 -1.26 19.09
C HIS A 96 10.90 -2.05 18.42
N TYR A 97 11.14 -1.80 17.12
CA TYR A 97 12.16 -2.48 16.32
C TYR A 97 12.03 -3.99 16.34
N ARG A 98 10.82 -4.49 16.48
CA ARG A 98 10.54 -5.90 16.41
C ARG A 98 11.00 -6.44 15.05
N PRO A 99 11.89 -7.47 15.02
CA PRO A 99 12.34 -8.01 13.75
C PRO A 99 11.16 -8.60 12.97
N SER A 100 11.16 -8.41 11.67
CA SER A 100 10.20 -9.07 10.78
C SER A 100 10.44 -10.58 10.88
N VAL A 101 9.41 -11.30 11.31
CA VAL A 101 9.48 -12.75 11.30
C VAL A 101 9.42 -13.20 9.85
N TRP A 102 10.48 -13.91 9.40
CA TRP A 102 10.46 -14.47 8.07
C TRP A 102 9.31 -15.46 7.93
N ASP A 103 8.48 -15.24 6.96
CA ASP A 103 7.32 -16.05 6.69
C ASP A 103 7.11 -16.09 5.17
N PRO A 104 7.11 -17.28 4.53
CA PRO A 104 6.96 -17.37 3.09
C PRO A 104 5.68 -16.72 2.55
N ILE A 105 4.60 -16.74 3.33
CA ILE A 105 3.32 -16.13 2.93
C ILE A 105 3.44 -14.61 2.96
N LEU A 106 4.02 -14.06 4.02
CA LEU A 106 4.25 -12.62 4.13
C LEU A 106 5.22 -12.12 3.06
N GLU A 107 6.28 -12.88 2.81
CA GLU A 107 7.26 -12.53 1.78
C GLU A 107 6.61 -12.53 0.39
N ALA A 108 5.84 -13.56 0.07
CA ALA A 108 5.12 -13.65 -1.19
C ALA A 108 4.11 -12.52 -1.35
N THR A 109 3.37 -12.19 -0.29
CA THR A 109 2.39 -11.09 -0.29
C THR A 109 3.08 -9.75 -0.46
N GLY A 110 4.17 -9.51 0.27
CA GLY A 110 4.92 -8.26 0.20
C GLY A 110 5.59 -8.03 -1.15
N SER A 111 6.05 -9.09 -1.82
CA SER A 111 6.71 -8.98 -3.11
C SER A 111 5.78 -8.67 -4.28
N TRP A 112 4.47 -8.81 -4.10
CA TRP A 112 3.48 -8.47 -5.12
C TRP A 112 3.25 -6.96 -5.26
N PHE A 113 3.68 -6.17 -4.31
CA PHE A 113 3.55 -4.73 -4.28
C PHE A 113 4.90 -4.05 -4.49
#